data_3f5d8036d8adf2fc8443c75ab600e32b
#
_entry.id   3f5d8036d8adf2fc8443c75ab600e32b
#
_cell.length_a   1.000
_cell.length_b   1.000
_cell.length_c   1.000
_cell.angle_alpha   90.00
_cell.angle_beta   90.00
_cell.angle_gamma   90.00
#
_symmetry.space_group_name_H-M   'P 1'
#
loop_
_entity.id
_entity.type
_entity.pdbx_description
1 polymer ?
#
loop_
_entity_poly.entity_id
_entity_poly.type
_entity_poly.pdbx_seq_one_letter_code
_entity_poly.pdbx_strand_id
1 'polypeptide(L)'
;MTIRVLLADDQALLRGTFRMLFDAADDMETVGEASNGREAVELAHAQHPDVLLMDIRMPEMDGLAATRLIGESEDLAGVKVLILTTFEEDEYVAEALRAGASGFLGKGARPEELLEAVRTVAAGEALLCPSAARALITRFLTQPEASPAAMHERLKCLTPRERDVLGLVALGLSNEEIADRLFISPLTAKTHVNRAMTKLAARDRAQLVVIAYQSGLVSPAMEPSRSATSA
;
A
#
# COMPACT_ATOMS: atom_id res chain seq x y z
N MET A 1 -4.05 -4.05 20.98
CA MET A 1 -3.53 -5.11 20.09
C MET A 1 -2.17 -4.65 19.63
N THR A 2 -1.12 -5.40 19.88
CA THR A 2 0.26 -5.03 19.53
C THR A 2 0.49 -5.35 18.05
N ILE A 3 1.01 -4.39 17.28
CA ILE A 3 1.36 -4.57 15.86
C ILE A 3 2.69 -5.30 15.78
N ARG A 4 2.71 -6.43 15.10
CA ARG A 4 3.87 -7.28 14.90
C ARG A 4 4.63 -6.87 13.64
N VAL A 5 5.83 -6.34 13.81
CA VAL A 5 6.64 -5.79 12.72
C VAL A 5 7.84 -6.70 12.42
N LEU A 6 7.98 -7.11 11.16
CA LEU A 6 9.18 -7.78 10.64
C LEU A 6 10.02 -6.77 9.87
N LEU A 7 11.33 -6.75 10.09
CA LEU A 7 12.28 -5.83 9.45
C LEU A 7 13.10 -6.55 8.40
N ALA A 8 13.19 -6.00 7.20
CA ALA A 8 14.03 -6.51 6.12
C ALA A 8 14.84 -5.38 5.46
N ASP A 9 16.13 -5.34 5.74
CA ASP A 9 17.09 -4.35 5.21
C ASP A 9 18.49 -4.97 5.29
N ASP A 10 19.37 -4.76 4.32
CA ASP A 10 20.73 -5.30 4.34
C ASP A 10 21.65 -4.59 5.32
N GLN A 11 21.31 -3.36 5.74
CA GLN A 11 22.08 -2.53 6.64
C GLN A 11 21.76 -2.83 8.11
N ALA A 12 22.61 -3.60 8.78
CA ALA A 12 22.43 -4.01 10.18
C ALA A 12 22.21 -2.84 11.17
N LEU A 13 22.89 -1.70 10.93
CA LEU A 13 22.74 -0.52 11.77
C LEU A 13 21.34 0.08 11.66
N LEU A 14 20.80 0.11 10.46
CA LEU A 14 19.46 0.66 10.19
C LEU A 14 18.38 -0.26 10.78
N ARG A 15 18.52 -1.59 10.60
CA ARG A 15 17.62 -2.57 11.25
C ARG A 15 17.60 -2.40 12.76
N GLY A 16 18.80 -2.32 13.39
CA GLY A 16 18.92 -2.12 14.83
C GLY A 16 18.27 -0.81 15.31
N THR A 17 18.37 0.26 14.52
CA THR A 17 17.72 1.54 14.81
C THR A 17 16.19 1.43 14.76
N PHE A 18 15.65 0.81 13.71
CA PHE A 18 14.20 0.60 13.57
C PHE A 18 13.66 -0.32 14.66
N ARG A 19 14.39 -1.39 14.99
CA ARG A 19 14.03 -2.26 16.11
C ARG A 19 13.86 -1.48 17.40
N MET A 20 14.88 -0.68 17.79
CA MET A 20 14.79 0.13 19.01
C MET A 20 13.60 1.10 18.96
N LEU A 21 13.27 1.65 17.78
CA LEU A 21 12.14 2.55 17.62
C LEU A 21 10.79 1.84 17.83
N PHE A 22 10.61 0.66 17.22
CA PHE A 22 9.36 -0.10 17.34
C PHE A 22 9.20 -0.70 18.74
N ASP A 23 10.27 -1.27 19.31
CA ASP A 23 10.24 -1.86 20.65
C ASP A 23 10.06 -0.80 21.76
N ALA A 24 10.30 0.49 21.47
CA ALA A 24 10.01 1.60 22.37
C ALA A 24 8.55 2.11 22.28
N ALA A 25 7.79 1.70 21.27
CA ALA A 25 6.38 2.05 21.13
C ALA A 25 5.50 1.03 21.85
N ASP A 26 4.56 1.48 22.68
CA ASP A 26 3.70 0.61 23.51
C ASP A 26 2.78 -0.31 22.69
N ASP A 27 2.54 0.03 21.42
CA ASP A 27 1.61 -0.64 20.53
C ASP A 27 2.28 -1.46 19.41
N MET A 28 3.61 -1.64 19.45
CA MET A 28 4.38 -2.35 18.45
C MET A 28 5.39 -3.32 19.07
N GLU A 29 5.78 -4.34 18.31
CA GLU A 29 6.89 -5.24 18.65
C GLU A 29 7.61 -5.72 17.40
N THR A 30 8.93 -5.83 17.45
CA THR A 30 9.72 -6.42 16.37
C THR A 30 9.76 -7.93 16.51
N VAL A 31 9.17 -8.67 15.57
CA VAL A 31 9.07 -10.14 15.60
C VAL A 31 10.19 -10.87 14.85
N GLY A 32 11.00 -10.13 14.09
CA GLY A 32 12.15 -10.71 13.39
C GLY A 32 12.91 -9.67 12.56
N GLU A 33 14.11 -10.06 12.13
CA GLU A 33 14.99 -9.26 11.29
C GLU A 33 15.53 -10.13 10.15
N ALA A 34 15.50 -9.62 8.92
CA ALA A 34 16.03 -10.23 7.72
C ALA A 34 17.09 -9.32 7.08
N SER A 35 18.13 -9.90 6.51
CA SER A 35 19.20 -9.18 5.80
C SER A 35 19.06 -9.24 4.28
N ASN A 36 18.08 -10.01 3.79
CA ASN A 36 17.78 -10.17 2.37
C ASN A 36 16.31 -10.61 2.18
N GLY A 37 15.83 -10.57 0.94
CA GLY A 37 14.46 -10.90 0.62
C GLY A 37 14.08 -12.37 0.88
N ARG A 38 15.03 -13.31 0.77
CA ARG A 38 14.77 -14.73 1.04
C ARG A 38 14.47 -14.94 2.52
N GLU A 39 15.34 -14.44 3.40
CA GLU A 39 15.10 -14.47 4.84
C GLU A 39 13.79 -13.79 5.22
N ALA A 40 13.46 -12.66 4.56
CA ALA A 40 12.22 -11.95 4.80
C ALA A 40 10.98 -12.81 4.50
N VAL A 41 10.96 -13.55 3.38
CA VAL A 41 9.87 -14.47 3.02
C VAL A 41 9.79 -15.64 4.01
N GLU A 42 10.92 -16.25 4.37
CA GLU A 42 10.97 -17.37 5.33
C GLU A 42 10.46 -16.93 6.70
N LEU A 43 10.89 -15.79 7.20
CA LEU A 43 10.44 -15.24 8.48
C LEU A 43 8.97 -14.78 8.42
N ALA A 44 8.48 -14.27 7.30
CA ALA A 44 7.07 -13.93 7.14
C ALA A 44 6.18 -15.17 7.31
N HIS A 45 6.54 -16.31 6.72
CA HIS A 45 5.84 -17.59 6.94
C HIS A 45 5.94 -18.09 8.38
N ALA A 46 7.09 -17.93 9.03
CA ALA A 46 7.29 -18.43 10.39
C ALA A 46 6.60 -17.57 11.45
N GLN A 47 6.54 -16.26 11.24
CA GLN A 47 6.12 -15.29 12.25
C GLN A 47 4.73 -14.68 11.98
N HIS A 48 4.22 -14.72 10.75
CA HIS A 48 2.97 -14.07 10.34
C HIS A 48 2.87 -12.62 10.89
N PRO A 49 3.79 -11.70 10.50
CA PRO A 49 3.76 -10.32 10.98
C PRO A 49 2.53 -9.59 10.44
N ASP A 50 2.08 -8.55 11.14
CA ASP A 50 1.05 -7.65 10.63
C ASP A 50 1.62 -6.74 9.54
N VAL A 51 2.86 -6.24 9.77
CA VAL A 51 3.57 -5.37 8.82
C VAL A 51 4.99 -5.88 8.61
N LEU A 52 5.39 -5.97 7.35
CA LEU A 52 6.76 -6.20 6.94
C LEU A 52 7.34 -4.89 6.38
N LEU A 53 8.31 -4.33 7.08
CA LEU A 53 9.09 -3.19 6.62
C LEU A 53 10.19 -3.72 5.71
N MET A 54 10.17 -3.35 4.42
CA MET A 54 10.98 -3.98 3.37
C MET A 54 11.83 -2.95 2.63
N ASP A 55 13.15 -3.11 2.67
CA ASP A 55 14.03 -2.41 1.74
C ASP A 55 13.93 -3.02 0.34
N ILE A 56 14.11 -2.19 -0.69
CA ILE A 56 14.14 -2.66 -2.08
C ILE A 56 15.46 -3.34 -2.39
N ARG A 57 16.58 -2.69 -2.04
CA ARG A 57 17.90 -3.16 -2.46
C ARG A 57 18.56 -4.04 -1.41
N MET A 58 18.43 -5.33 -1.59
CA MET A 58 19.07 -6.33 -0.73
C MET A 58 19.80 -7.38 -1.56
N PRO A 59 20.85 -8.02 -1.01
CA PRO A 59 21.55 -9.10 -1.68
C PRO A 59 20.68 -10.35 -1.84
N GLU A 60 21.08 -11.28 -2.70
CA GLU A 60 20.45 -12.57 -3.00
C GLU A 60 19.04 -12.47 -3.60
N MET A 61 18.12 -11.84 -2.91
CA MET A 61 16.75 -11.55 -3.34
C MET A 61 16.40 -10.12 -2.96
N ASP A 62 16.02 -9.30 -3.94
CA ASP A 62 15.59 -7.94 -3.70
C ASP A 62 14.18 -7.87 -3.07
N GLY A 63 13.84 -6.71 -2.52
CA GLY A 63 12.56 -6.52 -1.83
C GLY A 63 11.35 -6.57 -2.75
N LEU A 64 11.49 -6.28 -4.04
CA LEU A 64 10.40 -6.38 -5.01
C LEU A 64 10.05 -7.84 -5.30
N ALA A 65 11.07 -8.67 -5.50
CA ALA A 65 10.88 -10.11 -5.69
C ALA A 65 10.28 -10.75 -4.42
N ALA A 66 10.77 -10.38 -3.23
CA ALA A 66 10.22 -10.84 -1.96
C ALA A 66 8.75 -10.39 -1.78
N THR A 67 8.45 -9.12 -2.07
CA THR A 67 7.08 -8.58 -2.00
C THR A 67 6.13 -9.34 -2.92
N ARG A 68 6.57 -9.72 -4.12
CA ARG A 68 5.77 -10.51 -5.06
C ARG A 68 5.46 -11.89 -4.51
N LEU A 69 6.46 -12.61 -3.98
CA LEU A 69 6.25 -13.93 -3.36
C LEU A 69 5.27 -13.87 -2.18
N ILE A 70 5.41 -12.86 -1.32
CA ILE A 70 4.46 -12.62 -0.22
C ILE A 70 3.08 -12.28 -0.79
N GLY A 71 3.05 -11.48 -1.85
CA GLY A 71 1.86 -11.08 -2.59
C GLY A 71 1.07 -12.26 -3.15
N GLU A 72 1.71 -13.27 -3.66
CA GLU A 72 1.13 -14.45 -4.28
C GLU A 72 0.75 -15.55 -3.27
N SER A 73 1.27 -15.49 -2.03
CA SER A 73 1.02 -16.50 -1.01
C SER A 73 -0.34 -16.28 -0.31
N GLU A 74 -1.23 -17.28 -0.39
CA GLU A 74 -2.51 -17.28 0.34
C GLU A 74 -2.30 -17.30 1.86
N ASP A 75 -1.27 -17.99 2.33
CA ASP A 75 -0.90 -18.10 3.75
C ASP A 75 -0.48 -16.73 4.34
N LEU A 76 0.09 -15.86 3.52
CA LEU A 76 0.55 -14.52 3.90
C LEU A 76 -0.44 -13.41 3.51
N ALA A 77 -1.70 -13.73 3.20
CA ALA A 77 -2.71 -12.75 2.78
C ALA A 77 -2.95 -11.63 3.81
N GLY A 78 -2.67 -11.88 5.10
CA GLY A 78 -2.76 -10.90 6.18
C GLY A 78 -1.58 -9.93 6.28
N VAL A 79 -0.40 -10.32 5.77
CA VAL A 79 0.85 -9.54 5.88
C VAL A 79 0.79 -8.32 4.97
N LYS A 80 1.05 -7.15 5.53
CA LYS A 80 1.13 -5.88 4.79
C LYS A 80 2.59 -5.50 4.57
N VAL A 81 2.96 -5.19 3.33
CA VAL A 81 4.34 -4.81 3.01
C VAL A 81 4.44 -3.30 2.87
N LEU A 82 5.19 -2.66 3.76
CA LEU A 82 5.58 -1.25 3.69
C LEU A 82 7.01 -1.15 3.14
N ILE A 83 7.14 -0.63 1.93
CA ILE A 83 8.44 -0.45 1.29
C ILE A 83 9.17 0.77 1.88
N LEU A 84 10.43 0.58 2.26
CA LEU A 84 11.36 1.67 2.55
C LEU A 84 12.25 1.92 1.34
N THR A 85 12.33 3.16 0.88
CA THR A 85 13.14 3.51 -0.29
C THR A 85 13.91 4.81 -0.07
N THR A 86 15.02 4.99 -0.77
CA THR A 86 15.66 6.29 -0.95
C THR A 86 14.92 7.06 -2.04
N PHE A 87 14.85 8.41 -1.93
CA PHE A 87 14.07 9.30 -2.82
C PHE A 87 14.40 9.18 -4.32
N GLU A 88 15.47 8.51 -4.71
CA GLU A 88 15.89 8.33 -6.11
C GLU A 88 15.20 7.13 -6.80
N GLU A 89 14.30 6.43 -6.13
CA GLU A 89 13.73 5.16 -6.59
C GLU A 89 12.25 5.22 -6.95
N ASP A 90 11.73 6.39 -7.32
CA ASP A 90 10.34 6.56 -7.78
C ASP A 90 9.95 5.61 -8.94
N GLU A 91 10.94 5.10 -9.68
CA GLU A 91 10.73 4.12 -10.75
C GLU A 91 10.18 2.77 -10.24
N TYR A 92 10.51 2.38 -9.02
CA TYR A 92 10.10 1.10 -8.43
C TYR A 92 8.74 1.13 -7.74
N VAL A 93 8.18 2.32 -7.50
CA VAL A 93 6.90 2.48 -6.78
C VAL A 93 5.78 1.70 -7.47
N ALA A 94 5.64 1.87 -8.79
CA ALA A 94 4.58 1.20 -9.54
C ALA A 94 4.79 -0.33 -9.59
N GLU A 95 6.06 -0.79 -9.64
CA GLU A 95 6.39 -2.21 -9.66
C GLU A 95 6.09 -2.86 -8.30
N ALA A 96 6.46 -2.20 -7.21
CA ALA A 96 6.21 -2.72 -5.88
C ALA A 96 4.71 -2.78 -5.54
N LEU A 97 3.92 -1.78 -5.95
CA LEU A 97 2.47 -1.83 -5.77
C LEU A 97 1.82 -2.98 -6.57
N ARG A 98 2.31 -3.25 -7.79
CA ARG A 98 1.88 -4.43 -8.55
C ARG A 98 2.30 -5.74 -7.88
N ALA A 99 3.48 -5.75 -7.26
CA ALA A 99 3.98 -6.88 -6.49
C ALA A 99 3.17 -7.12 -5.19
N GLY A 100 2.33 -6.17 -4.77
CA GLY A 100 1.49 -6.30 -3.59
C GLY A 100 1.91 -5.44 -2.39
N ALA A 101 2.77 -4.44 -2.59
CA ALA A 101 3.11 -3.50 -1.52
C ALA A 101 1.88 -2.69 -1.09
N SER A 102 1.72 -2.53 0.22
CA SER A 102 0.61 -1.80 0.86
C SER A 102 0.92 -0.32 1.06
N GLY A 103 2.19 0.07 0.97
CA GLY A 103 2.61 1.46 1.13
C GLY A 103 4.08 1.69 0.82
N PHE A 104 4.44 2.99 0.80
CA PHE A 104 5.78 3.49 0.55
C PHE A 104 6.16 4.58 1.53
N LEU A 105 7.40 4.52 2.03
CA LEU A 105 7.97 5.55 2.88
C LEU A 105 9.44 5.77 2.52
N GLY A 106 9.90 7.01 2.54
CA GLY A 106 11.33 7.33 2.35
C GLY A 106 12.15 6.92 3.57
N LYS A 107 13.35 6.36 3.36
CA LYS A 107 14.31 6.04 4.46
C LYS A 107 14.72 7.25 5.29
N GLY A 108 14.51 8.47 4.77
CA GLY A 108 14.74 9.73 5.48
C GLY A 108 13.53 10.24 6.27
N ALA A 109 12.46 9.47 6.39
CA ALA A 109 11.30 9.83 7.18
C ALA A 109 11.66 9.98 8.67
N ARG A 110 10.96 10.87 9.36
CA ARG A 110 11.14 11.05 10.79
C ARG A 110 10.61 9.83 11.56
N PRO A 111 11.14 9.54 12.75
CA PRO A 111 10.68 8.41 13.56
C PRO A 111 9.15 8.36 13.76
N GLU A 112 8.54 9.53 14.02
CA GLU A 112 7.10 9.64 14.24
C GLU A 112 6.30 9.30 12.97
N GLU A 113 6.81 9.70 11.79
CA GLU A 113 6.21 9.41 10.50
C GLU A 113 6.27 7.91 10.19
N LEU A 114 7.37 7.25 10.55
CA LEU A 114 7.52 5.80 10.38
C LEU A 114 6.54 5.03 11.27
N LEU A 115 6.40 5.40 12.54
CA LEU A 115 5.45 4.78 13.46
C LEU A 115 4.00 4.94 12.97
N GLU A 116 3.64 6.14 12.51
CA GLU A 116 2.31 6.41 11.96
C GLU A 116 2.06 5.64 10.66
N ALA A 117 3.06 5.53 9.80
CA ALA A 117 3.01 4.73 8.58
C ALA A 117 2.70 3.26 8.87
N VAL A 118 3.38 2.68 9.86
CA VAL A 118 3.13 1.28 10.27
C VAL A 118 1.72 1.12 10.81
N ARG A 119 1.21 2.04 11.64
CA ARG A 119 -0.18 2.01 12.13
C ARG A 119 -1.21 2.07 11.00
N THR A 120 -1.00 2.99 10.06
CA THR A 120 -1.85 3.20 8.89
C THR A 120 -1.92 1.93 8.04
N VAL A 121 -0.77 1.34 7.74
CA VAL A 121 -0.68 0.12 6.92
C VAL A 121 -1.28 -1.08 7.67
N ALA A 122 -1.01 -1.25 8.96
CA ALA A 122 -1.60 -2.31 9.80
C ALA A 122 -3.13 -2.22 9.83
N ALA A 123 -3.69 -0.99 9.81
CA ALA A 123 -5.13 -0.77 9.74
C ALA A 123 -5.76 -1.10 8.37
N GLY A 124 -4.93 -1.50 7.38
CA GLY A 124 -5.36 -1.78 5.99
C GLY A 124 -5.58 -0.52 5.16
N GLU A 125 -5.12 0.63 5.63
CA GLU A 125 -5.13 1.87 4.88
C GLU A 125 -3.83 1.97 4.06
N ALA A 126 -3.92 2.40 2.78
CA ALA A 126 -2.73 2.54 1.95
C ALA A 126 -1.99 3.84 2.28
N LEU A 127 -0.71 3.74 2.53
CA LEU A 127 0.16 4.89 2.63
C LEU A 127 0.79 5.16 1.24
N LEU A 128 0.16 5.99 0.46
CA LEU A 128 0.71 6.49 -0.81
C LEU A 128 1.14 7.94 -0.62
N CYS A 129 2.46 8.16 -0.53
CA CYS A 129 2.96 9.54 -0.59
C CYS A 129 2.64 10.16 -1.98
N PRO A 130 2.58 11.48 -2.12
CA PRO A 130 2.22 12.14 -3.39
C PRO A 130 3.15 11.79 -4.56
N SER A 131 4.41 11.44 -4.30
CA SER A 131 5.35 10.94 -5.32
C SER A 131 4.98 9.53 -5.78
N ALA A 132 4.63 8.65 -4.88
CA ALA A 132 4.15 7.30 -5.19
C ALA A 132 2.86 7.31 -6.03
N ALA A 133 1.93 8.19 -5.68
CA ALA A 133 0.70 8.39 -6.46
C ALA A 133 1.02 8.92 -7.88
N ARG A 134 1.94 9.89 -8.01
CA ARG A 134 2.37 10.42 -9.32
C ARG A 134 3.11 9.38 -10.16
N ALA A 135 4.02 8.61 -9.57
CA ALA A 135 4.74 7.54 -10.27
C ALA A 135 3.78 6.46 -10.81
N LEU A 136 2.77 6.08 -10.02
CA LEU A 136 1.67 5.22 -10.45
C LEU A 136 0.96 5.80 -11.69
N ILE A 137 0.53 7.04 -11.61
CA ILE A 137 -0.18 7.74 -12.68
C ILE A 137 0.66 7.77 -13.96
N THR A 138 1.92 8.20 -13.86
CA THR A 138 2.81 8.35 -15.02
C THR A 138 3.07 7.01 -15.72
N ARG A 139 3.25 5.93 -14.97
CA ARG A 139 3.57 4.61 -15.53
C ARG A 139 2.34 3.90 -16.09
N PHE A 140 1.14 4.12 -15.54
CA PHE A 140 -0.10 3.63 -16.15
C PHE A 140 -0.44 4.32 -17.46
N LEU A 141 0.06 5.56 -17.68
CA LEU A 141 -0.07 6.25 -18.96
C LEU A 141 0.76 5.62 -20.09
N THR A 142 1.80 4.85 -19.76
CA THR A 142 2.81 4.39 -20.72
C THR A 142 2.78 2.90 -21.03
N GLN A 143 1.96 2.06 -20.36
CA GLN A 143 1.93 0.62 -20.63
C GLN A 143 0.53 0.07 -20.89
N PRO A 144 0.32 -0.60 -22.03
CA PRO A 144 -0.88 -1.38 -22.31
C PRO A 144 -0.66 -2.84 -21.85
N GLU A 145 -0.90 -3.18 -20.58
CA GLU A 145 -0.91 -4.57 -20.12
C GLU A 145 -2.10 -4.84 -19.20
N ALA A 146 -3.05 -5.42 -19.74
CA ALA A 146 -4.22 -6.22 -19.40
C ALA A 146 -5.37 -5.74 -20.30
N SER A 147 -6.09 -6.67 -20.93
CA SER A 147 -7.25 -6.27 -21.74
C SER A 147 -8.21 -5.46 -20.86
N PRO A 148 -8.45 -4.18 -21.18
CA PRO A 148 -9.37 -3.34 -20.38
C PRO A 148 -10.74 -3.97 -20.21
N ALA A 149 -11.15 -4.83 -21.13
CA ALA A 149 -12.41 -5.56 -21.13
C ALA A 149 -12.49 -6.59 -19.98
N ALA A 150 -11.42 -7.36 -19.73
CA ALA A 150 -11.41 -8.37 -18.66
C ALA A 150 -11.43 -7.70 -17.27
N MET A 151 -10.74 -6.58 -17.15
CA MET A 151 -10.70 -5.82 -15.89
C MET A 151 -12.03 -5.09 -15.63
N HIS A 152 -12.68 -4.59 -16.68
CA HIS A 152 -14.01 -3.98 -16.58
C HIS A 152 -15.08 -4.98 -16.09
N GLU A 153 -14.97 -6.26 -16.49
CA GLU A 153 -15.83 -7.35 -16.00
C GLU A 153 -15.72 -7.52 -14.48
N ARG A 154 -14.52 -7.42 -13.90
CA ARG A 154 -14.30 -7.51 -12.45
C ARG A 154 -15.06 -6.44 -11.67
N LEU A 155 -15.27 -5.26 -12.26
CA LEU A 155 -16.02 -4.19 -11.60
C LEU A 155 -17.53 -4.43 -11.54
N LYS A 156 -18.07 -5.42 -12.25
CA LYS A 156 -19.50 -5.72 -12.26
C LYS A 156 -20.02 -6.25 -10.90
N CYS A 157 -19.14 -6.80 -10.07
CA CYS A 157 -19.51 -7.24 -8.72
C CYS A 157 -19.76 -6.07 -7.74
N LEU A 158 -19.32 -4.86 -8.11
CA LEU A 158 -19.49 -3.67 -7.28
C LEU A 158 -20.88 -3.05 -7.49
N THR A 159 -21.49 -2.60 -6.39
CA THR A 159 -22.65 -1.70 -6.47
C THR A 159 -22.23 -0.34 -7.03
N PRO A 160 -23.17 0.47 -7.56
CA PRO A 160 -22.86 1.83 -8.00
C PRO A 160 -22.10 2.64 -6.95
N ARG A 161 -22.52 2.54 -5.67
CA ARG A 161 -21.90 3.27 -4.57
C ARG A 161 -20.46 2.81 -4.27
N GLU A 162 -20.21 1.52 -4.31
CA GLU A 162 -18.86 0.97 -4.15
C GLU A 162 -17.95 1.36 -5.32
N ARG A 163 -18.49 1.48 -6.52
CA ARG A 163 -17.77 1.96 -7.69
C ARG A 163 -17.40 3.44 -7.60
N ASP A 164 -18.34 4.29 -7.11
CA ASP A 164 -18.07 5.70 -6.83
C ASP A 164 -16.92 5.84 -5.82
N VAL A 165 -17.02 5.08 -4.72
CA VAL A 165 -16.00 5.07 -3.67
C VAL A 165 -14.65 4.58 -4.22
N LEU A 166 -14.63 3.53 -5.04
CA LEU A 166 -13.41 3.03 -5.68
C LEU A 166 -12.74 4.11 -6.55
N GLY A 167 -13.53 4.88 -7.31
CA GLY A 167 -13.03 6.02 -8.09
C GLY A 167 -12.37 7.09 -7.23
N LEU A 168 -12.97 7.41 -6.07
CA LEU A 168 -12.42 8.41 -5.14
C LEU A 168 -11.16 7.89 -4.41
N VAL A 169 -11.13 6.60 -4.06
CA VAL A 169 -9.93 5.93 -3.55
C VAL A 169 -8.78 6.03 -4.55
N ALA A 170 -9.06 5.82 -5.84
CA ALA A 170 -8.06 5.92 -6.89
C ALA A 170 -7.49 7.34 -7.08
N LEU A 171 -8.27 8.37 -6.73
CA LEU A 171 -7.83 9.75 -6.69
C LEU A 171 -7.03 10.12 -5.42
N GLY A 172 -6.80 9.15 -4.53
CA GLY A 172 -6.01 9.33 -3.30
C GLY A 172 -6.77 9.96 -2.13
N LEU A 173 -8.10 10.09 -2.20
CA LEU A 173 -8.90 10.70 -1.12
C LEU A 173 -8.93 9.80 0.12
N SER A 174 -8.83 10.38 1.31
CA SER A 174 -9.04 9.69 2.59
C SER A 174 -10.52 9.31 2.79
N ASN A 175 -10.82 8.51 3.82
CA ASN A 175 -12.20 8.16 4.14
C ASN A 175 -13.03 9.38 4.56
N GLU A 176 -12.41 10.39 5.17
CA GLU A 176 -13.04 11.66 5.54
C GLU A 176 -13.39 12.47 4.30
N GLU A 177 -12.43 12.66 3.37
CA GLU A 177 -12.65 13.37 2.11
C GLU A 177 -13.69 12.66 1.22
N ILE A 178 -13.71 11.32 1.20
CA ILE A 178 -14.74 10.53 0.51
C ILE A 178 -16.10 10.75 1.16
N ALA A 179 -16.16 10.79 2.49
CA ALA A 179 -17.37 11.02 3.24
C ALA A 179 -17.98 12.38 2.93
N ASP A 180 -17.15 13.43 2.94
CA ASP A 180 -17.57 14.80 2.60
C ASP A 180 -18.08 14.88 1.17
N ARG A 181 -17.34 14.28 0.22
CA ARG A 181 -17.70 14.35 -1.21
C ARG A 181 -18.97 13.58 -1.54
N LEU A 182 -19.26 12.53 -0.81
CA LEU A 182 -20.43 11.67 -1.03
C LEU A 182 -21.57 11.93 -0.06
N PHE A 183 -21.43 12.90 0.85
CA PHE A 183 -22.43 13.25 1.88
C PHE A 183 -22.82 12.06 2.75
N ILE A 184 -21.82 11.31 3.25
CA ILE A 184 -21.98 10.15 4.14
C ILE A 184 -21.06 10.31 5.36
N SER A 185 -21.19 9.43 6.36
CA SER A 185 -20.25 9.42 7.48
C SER A 185 -18.90 8.79 7.08
N PRO A 186 -17.76 9.16 7.73
CA PRO A 186 -16.47 8.51 7.51
C PRO A 186 -16.51 6.99 7.76
N LEU A 187 -17.29 6.55 8.73
CA LEU A 187 -17.51 5.12 9.02
C LEU A 187 -18.24 4.42 7.86
N THR A 188 -19.20 5.10 7.23
CA THR A 188 -19.90 4.59 6.04
C THR A 188 -18.96 4.51 4.84
N ALA A 189 -18.10 5.51 4.64
CA ALA A 189 -17.07 5.50 3.60
C ALA A 189 -16.13 4.33 3.80
N LYS A 190 -15.57 4.14 5.01
CA LYS A 190 -14.73 2.98 5.38
C LYS A 190 -15.42 1.65 5.10
N THR A 191 -16.71 1.54 5.40
CA THR A 191 -17.50 0.32 5.13
C THR A 191 -17.58 0.02 3.62
N HIS A 192 -17.79 1.04 2.78
CA HIS A 192 -17.82 0.85 1.32
C HIS A 192 -16.44 0.48 0.76
N VAL A 193 -15.36 1.10 1.26
CA VAL A 193 -13.99 0.74 0.91
C VAL A 193 -13.72 -0.74 1.24
N ASN A 194 -14.02 -1.17 2.46
CA ASN A 194 -13.82 -2.57 2.89
C ASN A 194 -14.65 -3.56 2.05
N ARG A 195 -15.89 -3.23 1.71
CA ARG A 195 -16.72 -4.07 0.83
C ARG A 195 -16.16 -4.16 -0.57
N ALA A 196 -15.63 -3.05 -1.10
CA ALA A 196 -14.98 -3.05 -2.41
C ALA A 196 -13.71 -3.92 -2.37
N MET A 197 -12.88 -3.83 -1.31
CA MET A 197 -11.71 -4.70 -1.11
C MET A 197 -12.10 -6.17 -1.11
N THR A 198 -13.10 -6.55 -0.32
CA THR A 198 -13.59 -7.94 -0.24
C THR A 198 -14.07 -8.46 -1.59
N LYS A 199 -14.89 -7.67 -2.30
CA LYS A 199 -15.48 -8.08 -3.59
C LYS A 199 -14.45 -8.19 -4.71
N LEU A 200 -13.42 -7.35 -4.69
CA LEU A 200 -12.35 -7.34 -5.69
C LEU A 200 -11.16 -8.22 -5.29
N ALA A 201 -11.23 -8.89 -4.13
CA ALA A 201 -10.13 -9.64 -3.52
C ALA A 201 -8.85 -8.79 -3.40
N ALA A 202 -9.01 -7.51 -3.05
CA ALA A 202 -7.91 -6.60 -2.80
C ALA A 202 -7.45 -6.75 -1.34
N ARG A 203 -6.14 -6.89 -1.12
CA ARG A 203 -5.54 -7.05 0.21
C ARG A 203 -5.61 -5.79 1.06
N ASP A 204 -5.52 -4.65 0.38
CA ASP A 204 -5.46 -3.33 0.99
C ASP A 204 -5.95 -2.25 0.01
N ARG A 205 -5.95 -1.01 0.50
CA ARG A 205 -6.38 0.15 -0.26
C ARG A 205 -5.49 0.44 -1.48
N ALA A 206 -4.18 0.14 -1.43
CA ALA A 206 -3.28 0.34 -2.57
C ALA A 206 -3.67 -0.57 -3.74
N GLN A 207 -4.06 -1.82 -3.45
CA GLN A 207 -4.57 -2.73 -4.46
C GLN A 207 -5.87 -2.24 -5.11
N LEU A 208 -6.75 -1.57 -4.37
CA LEU A 208 -7.93 -0.92 -4.96
C LEU A 208 -7.54 0.16 -5.97
N VAL A 209 -6.53 0.99 -5.65
CA VAL A 209 -6.00 2.01 -6.57
C VAL A 209 -5.51 1.34 -7.86
N VAL A 210 -4.68 0.29 -7.75
CA VAL A 210 -4.17 -0.45 -8.90
C VAL A 210 -5.32 -1.00 -9.76
N ILE A 211 -6.32 -1.65 -9.16
CA ILE A 211 -7.48 -2.21 -9.86
C ILE A 211 -8.27 -1.11 -10.57
N ALA A 212 -8.49 0.04 -9.95
CA ALA A 212 -9.25 1.15 -10.53
C ALA A 212 -8.58 1.71 -11.80
N TYR A 213 -7.26 1.88 -11.77
CA TYR A 213 -6.50 2.32 -12.93
C TYR A 213 -6.44 1.25 -14.03
N GLN A 214 -6.16 0.00 -13.68
CA GLN A 214 -6.12 -1.12 -14.65
C GLN A 214 -7.45 -1.36 -15.35
N SER A 215 -8.57 -1.11 -14.65
CA SER A 215 -9.91 -1.27 -15.22
C SER A 215 -10.37 -0.09 -16.07
N GLY A 216 -9.60 0.99 -16.13
CA GLY A 216 -9.99 2.23 -16.82
C GLY A 216 -11.13 2.99 -16.12
N LEU A 217 -11.45 2.65 -14.86
CA LEU A 217 -12.46 3.38 -14.09
C LEU A 217 -12.04 4.83 -13.85
N VAL A 218 -10.74 5.05 -13.67
CA VAL A 218 -10.11 6.36 -13.53
C VAL A 218 -9.02 6.49 -14.57
N SER A 219 -8.99 7.64 -15.24
CA SER A 219 -7.91 8.01 -16.16
C SER A 219 -7.06 9.11 -15.52
N PRO A 220 -5.74 9.13 -15.73
CA PRO A 220 -4.85 10.16 -15.20
C PRO A 220 -5.19 11.60 -15.62
N ALA A 221 -6.02 11.77 -16.64
CA ALA A 221 -6.52 13.08 -17.09
C ALA A 221 -7.67 13.65 -16.23
N MET A 222 -8.18 12.88 -15.26
CA MET A 222 -9.23 13.33 -14.35
C MET A 222 -8.62 13.97 -13.08
N GLU A 223 -8.05 15.17 -13.21
CA GLU A 223 -7.75 15.99 -12.02
C GLU A 223 -9.05 16.38 -11.32
N PRO A 224 -9.11 16.28 -9.98
CA PRO A 224 -10.22 16.86 -9.25
C PRO A 224 -10.17 18.36 -9.46
N SER A 225 -11.14 18.93 -10.16
CA SER A 225 -11.29 20.39 -10.28
C SER A 225 -11.35 20.96 -8.85
N ARG A 226 -10.28 21.64 -8.44
CA ARG A 226 -10.31 22.52 -7.27
C ARG A 226 -11.35 23.58 -7.60
N SER A 227 -12.55 23.43 -7.06
CA SER A 227 -13.52 24.50 -7.07
C SER A 227 -12.88 25.69 -6.35
N ALA A 228 -12.60 26.72 -7.13
CA ALA A 228 -12.16 28.02 -6.65
C ALA A 228 -13.21 28.54 -5.65
N THR A 229 -12.82 28.59 -4.39
CA THR A 229 -13.48 29.47 -3.44
C THR A 229 -12.88 30.84 -3.65
N SER A 230 -13.52 31.64 -4.52
CA SER A 230 -13.34 33.09 -4.58
C SER A 230 -14.58 33.72 -3.97
N ALA A 231 -14.36 34.53 -2.99
CA ALA A 231 -15.05 35.72 -2.49
C ALA A 231 -15.30 35.64 -0.99
#